data_12d49e698ca6b54fe2a39fdb4762e3e8
#
_entry.id   12d49e698ca6b54fe2a39fdb4762e3e8
#
_cell.length_a   1.000
_cell.length_b   1.000
_cell.length_c   1.000
_cell.angle_alpha   90.00
_cell.angle_beta   90.00
_cell.angle_gamma   90.00
#
_symmetry.space_group_name_H-M   'P 1'
#
loop_
_entity.id
_entity.type
_entity.pdbx_description
1 polymer ?
#
loop_
_entity_poly.entity_id
_entity_poly.type
_entity_poly.pdbx_seq_one_letter_code
_entity_poly.pdbx_strand_id
1 'polypeptide(L)'
;FADRARSLVVKLQAGDPDCLALWTKFKDISLSHCQKIYEQLNVKLTMADVMGESAYNDDLINVVNDLKAKGMLVESNGAQCVFLDEFKNADGEPLPVIIVKADGGYLWSYAGKSGNYGLNIDGVKYGEASVYE
;
A
#
# COMPACT_ATOMS: atom_id res chain seq x y z
N PHE A 1 5.04 -3.35 23.25
CA PHE A 1 3.80 -3.02 22.49
C PHE A 1 4.11 -2.88 20.99
N ALA A 2 5.09 -2.08 20.59
CA ALA A 2 5.41 -1.78 19.20
C ALA A 2 5.71 -3.04 18.36
N ASP A 3 6.50 -3.97 18.88
CA ASP A 3 6.86 -5.21 18.16
C ASP A 3 5.64 -6.11 17.95
N ARG A 4 4.75 -6.19 18.96
CA ARG A 4 3.49 -6.92 18.81
C ARG A 4 2.60 -6.27 17.74
N ALA A 5 2.52 -4.95 17.70
CA ALA A 5 1.73 -4.24 16.70
C ALA A 5 2.26 -4.50 15.28
N ARG A 6 3.58 -4.44 15.08
CA ARG A 6 4.22 -4.76 13.79
C ARG A 6 3.93 -6.20 13.36
N SER A 7 4.06 -7.17 14.28
CA SER A 7 3.78 -8.58 13.94
C SER A 7 2.33 -8.83 13.56
N LEU A 8 1.37 -8.09 14.14
CA LEU A 8 -0.05 -8.19 13.76
C LEU A 8 -0.32 -7.63 12.36
N VAL A 9 0.40 -6.58 11.94
CA VAL A 9 0.29 -6.07 10.57
C VAL A 9 0.77 -7.11 9.56
N VAL A 10 1.91 -7.75 9.82
CA VAL A 10 2.43 -8.84 8.96
C VAL A 10 1.43 -10.00 8.89
N LYS A 11 0.85 -10.41 10.02
CA LYS A 11 -0.19 -11.45 10.05
C LYS A 11 -1.43 -11.07 9.24
N LEU A 12 -1.89 -9.83 9.38
CA LEU A 12 -3.02 -9.31 8.61
C LEU A 12 -2.75 -9.37 7.10
N GLN A 13 -1.57 -8.92 6.67
CA GLN A 13 -1.14 -8.97 5.27
C GLN A 13 -0.97 -10.40 4.75
N ALA A 14 -0.59 -11.34 5.64
CA ALA A 14 -0.49 -12.77 5.32
C ALA A 14 -1.84 -13.50 5.32
N GLY A 15 -2.95 -12.81 5.61
CA GLY A 15 -4.29 -13.40 5.57
C GLY A 15 -4.71 -14.16 6.83
N ASP A 16 -4.09 -13.87 7.99
CA ASP A 16 -4.48 -14.48 9.27
C ASP A 16 -5.97 -14.26 9.54
N PRO A 17 -6.76 -15.32 9.78
CA PRO A 17 -8.22 -15.22 9.85
C PRO A 17 -8.73 -14.37 11.01
N ASP A 18 -8.06 -14.40 12.17
CA ASP A 18 -8.47 -13.63 13.34
C ASP A 18 -8.19 -12.13 13.11
N CYS A 19 -7.03 -11.83 12.52
CA CYS A 19 -6.67 -10.46 12.14
C CYS A 19 -7.63 -9.91 11.08
N LEU A 20 -7.97 -10.71 10.06
CA LEU A 20 -8.91 -10.32 9.00
C LEU A 20 -10.32 -10.08 9.55
N ALA A 21 -10.82 -10.93 10.46
CA ALA A 21 -12.13 -10.77 11.05
C ALA A 21 -12.24 -9.44 11.84
N LEU A 22 -11.25 -9.10 12.64
CA LEU A 22 -11.20 -7.84 13.37
C LEU A 22 -11.08 -6.65 12.43
N TRP A 23 -10.20 -6.72 11.43
CA TRP A 23 -10.00 -5.68 10.44
C TRP A 23 -11.28 -5.41 9.64
N THR A 24 -11.98 -6.44 9.19
CA THR A 24 -13.26 -6.31 8.49
C THR A 24 -14.27 -5.58 9.33
N LYS A 25 -14.42 -5.98 10.61
CA LYS A 25 -15.33 -5.31 11.53
C LYS A 25 -15.00 -3.83 11.71
N PHE A 26 -13.75 -3.48 11.90
CA PHE A 26 -13.34 -2.08 12.06
C PHE A 26 -13.55 -1.27 10.77
N LYS A 27 -13.19 -1.85 9.62
CA LYS A 27 -13.42 -1.24 8.32
C LYS A 27 -14.92 -0.94 8.10
N ASP A 28 -15.79 -1.92 8.33
CA ASP A 28 -17.22 -1.77 8.09
C ASP A 28 -17.87 -0.72 9.01
N ILE A 29 -17.44 -0.67 10.28
CA ILE A 29 -17.90 0.39 11.21
C ILE A 29 -17.43 1.77 10.71
N SER A 30 -16.17 1.91 10.35
CA SER A 30 -15.61 3.18 9.86
C SER A 30 -16.30 3.66 8.59
N LEU A 31 -16.46 2.78 7.60
CA LEU A 31 -17.13 3.10 6.35
C LEU A 31 -18.61 3.44 6.53
N SER A 32 -19.30 2.78 7.48
CA SER A 32 -20.69 3.12 7.80
C SER A 32 -20.84 4.53 8.37
N HIS A 33 -19.86 5.00 9.14
CA HIS A 33 -19.83 6.38 9.64
C HIS A 33 -19.54 7.38 8.50
N CYS A 34 -18.59 7.07 7.62
CA CYS A 34 -18.30 7.89 6.44
C CYS A 34 -19.54 8.02 5.56
N GLN A 35 -20.26 6.92 5.32
CA GLN A 35 -21.47 6.91 4.48
C GLN A 35 -22.54 7.86 5.01
N LYS A 36 -22.76 7.90 6.33
CA LYS A 36 -23.71 8.84 6.94
C LYS A 36 -23.34 10.30 6.69
N ILE A 37 -22.04 10.61 6.73
CA ILE A 37 -21.54 11.97 6.44
C ILE A 37 -21.74 12.29 4.96
N TYR A 38 -21.42 11.35 4.08
CA TYR A 38 -21.62 11.48 2.63
C TYR A 38 -23.08 11.76 2.27
N GLU A 39 -24.02 11.07 2.89
CA GLU A 39 -25.46 11.31 2.74
C GLU A 39 -25.84 12.73 3.14
N GLN A 40 -25.34 13.21 4.29
CA GLN A 40 -25.61 14.59 4.78
C GLN A 40 -25.04 15.66 3.84
N LEU A 41 -23.89 15.39 3.24
CA LEU A 41 -23.21 16.30 2.29
C LEU A 41 -23.68 16.11 0.85
N ASN A 42 -24.65 15.22 0.60
CA ASN A 42 -25.12 14.85 -0.74
C ASN A 42 -23.99 14.34 -1.67
N VAL A 43 -22.95 13.71 -1.09
CA VAL A 43 -21.92 13.01 -1.83
C VAL A 43 -22.49 11.71 -2.36
N LYS A 44 -22.24 11.39 -3.63
CA LYS A 44 -22.83 10.23 -4.32
C LYS A 44 -21.97 8.96 -4.21
N LEU A 45 -20.87 9.00 -3.48
CA LEU A 45 -20.04 7.82 -3.26
C LEU A 45 -20.78 6.78 -2.40
N THR A 46 -20.62 5.53 -2.79
CA THR A 46 -21.27 4.37 -2.17
C THR A 46 -20.22 3.34 -1.77
N MET A 47 -20.63 2.27 -1.11
CA MET A 47 -19.74 1.15 -0.81
C MET A 47 -19.14 0.48 -2.06
N ALA A 48 -19.76 0.63 -3.23
CA ALA A 48 -19.23 0.11 -4.49
C ALA A 48 -18.03 0.92 -5.02
N ASP A 49 -17.89 2.15 -4.55
CA ASP A 49 -16.80 3.04 -4.95
C ASP A 49 -15.57 2.92 -4.01
N VAL A 50 -15.67 2.07 -2.97
CA VAL A 50 -14.58 1.90 -2.01
C VAL A 50 -13.43 1.10 -2.62
N MET A 51 -12.28 1.77 -2.81
CA MET A 51 -11.06 1.18 -3.31
C MET A 51 -9.90 1.51 -2.35
N GLY A 52 -9.87 0.84 -1.21
CA GLY A 52 -8.80 1.01 -0.21
C GLY A 52 -7.54 0.23 -0.57
N GLU A 53 -6.44 0.50 0.14
CA GLU A 53 -5.14 -0.16 -0.08
C GLU A 53 -5.24 -1.69 -0.11
N SER A 54 -6.10 -2.27 0.72
CA SER A 54 -6.31 -3.72 0.80
C SER A 54 -6.90 -4.35 -0.48
N ALA A 55 -7.49 -3.56 -1.38
CA ALA A 55 -7.97 -4.06 -2.67
C ALA A 55 -6.83 -4.51 -3.59
N TYR A 56 -5.60 -4.07 -3.31
CA TYR A 56 -4.40 -4.40 -4.09
C TYR A 56 -3.56 -5.52 -3.46
N ASN A 57 -4.03 -6.16 -2.39
CA ASN A 57 -3.28 -7.23 -1.70
C ASN A 57 -2.84 -8.35 -2.64
N ASP A 58 -3.74 -8.79 -3.52
CA ASP A 58 -3.48 -9.90 -4.43
C ASP A 58 -2.46 -9.53 -5.53
N ASP A 59 -2.27 -8.23 -5.76
CA ASP A 59 -1.34 -7.73 -6.78
C ASP A 59 0.06 -7.40 -6.24
N LEU A 60 0.22 -7.32 -4.92
CA LEU A 60 1.51 -6.98 -4.29
C LEU A 60 2.65 -7.90 -4.72
N ILE A 61 2.39 -9.20 -4.76
CA ILE A 61 3.39 -10.18 -5.17
C ILE A 61 3.74 -10.07 -6.66
N ASN A 62 2.77 -9.71 -7.50
CA ASN A 62 2.99 -9.50 -8.93
C ASN A 62 3.92 -8.33 -9.18
N VAL A 63 3.72 -7.21 -8.46
CA VAL A 63 4.60 -6.03 -8.52
C VAL A 63 6.02 -6.39 -8.10
N VAL A 64 6.19 -7.14 -7.00
CA VAL A 64 7.52 -7.60 -6.56
C VAL A 64 8.19 -8.46 -7.63
N ASN A 65 7.47 -9.41 -8.20
CA ASN A 65 8.00 -10.31 -9.22
C ASN A 65 8.39 -9.56 -10.51
N ASP A 66 7.61 -8.58 -10.91
CA ASP A 66 7.89 -7.76 -12.08
C ASP A 66 9.13 -6.87 -11.87
N LEU A 67 9.22 -6.19 -10.73
CA LEU A 67 10.40 -5.40 -10.37
C LEU A 67 11.67 -6.28 -10.28
N LYS A 68 11.55 -7.50 -9.77
CA LYS A 68 12.63 -8.47 -9.72
C LYS A 68 13.05 -8.92 -11.12
N ALA A 69 12.10 -9.21 -11.99
CA ALA A 69 12.37 -9.62 -13.37
C ALA A 69 13.06 -8.50 -14.17
N LYS A 70 12.77 -7.24 -13.85
CA LYS A 70 13.43 -6.06 -14.44
C LYS A 70 14.79 -5.73 -13.81
N GLY A 71 15.22 -6.47 -12.79
CA GLY A 71 16.50 -6.24 -12.10
C GLY A 71 16.53 -4.95 -11.28
N MET A 72 15.36 -4.41 -10.91
CA MET A 72 15.25 -3.13 -10.20
C MET A 72 15.27 -3.27 -8.69
N LEU A 73 15.05 -4.48 -8.15
CA LEU A 73 15.10 -4.72 -6.71
C LEU A 73 16.52 -4.89 -6.22
N VAL A 74 16.88 -4.10 -5.22
CA VAL A 74 18.17 -4.13 -4.53
C VAL A 74 17.92 -4.39 -3.04
N GLU A 75 18.68 -5.29 -2.45
CA GLU A 75 18.63 -5.50 -1.02
C GLU A 75 19.35 -4.34 -0.29
N SER A 76 18.66 -3.74 0.67
CA SER A 76 19.20 -2.68 1.53
C SER A 76 18.71 -2.87 2.95
N ASN A 77 19.63 -3.12 3.89
CA ASN A 77 19.33 -3.34 5.31
C ASN A 77 18.25 -4.42 5.56
N GLY A 78 18.29 -5.51 4.80
CA GLY A 78 17.32 -6.62 4.88
C GLY A 78 15.99 -6.35 4.19
N ALA A 79 15.77 -5.17 3.62
CA ALA A 79 14.58 -4.83 2.85
C ALA A 79 14.86 -4.92 1.35
N GLN A 80 13.81 -5.17 0.54
CA GLN A 80 13.89 -5.08 -0.92
C GLN A 80 13.48 -3.67 -1.35
N CYS A 81 14.36 -2.96 -2.01
CA CYS A 81 14.19 -1.56 -2.35
C CYS A 81 14.39 -1.31 -3.84
N VAL A 82 13.79 -0.24 -4.34
CA VAL A 82 14.11 0.37 -5.64
C VAL A 82 14.76 1.71 -5.36
N PHE A 83 15.83 2.02 -6.07
CA PHE A 83 16.50 3.31 -6.05
C PHE A 83 16.23 4.02 -7.36
N LEU A 84 15.69 5.24 -7.27
CA LEU A 84 15.41 6.09 -8.42
C LEU A 84 16.17 7.40 -8.26
N ASP A 85 16.77 7.87 -9.34
CA ASP A 85 17.63 9.06 -9.34
C ASP A 85 16.88 10.36 -8.93
N GLU A 86 15.56 10.36 -9.10
CA GLU A 86 14.69 11.49 -8.73
C GLU A 86 14.48 11.61 -7.22
N PHE A 87 14.66 10.51 -6.45
CA PHE A 87 14.46 10.51 -5.01
C PHE A 87 15.79 10.54 -4.28
N LYS A 88 16.13 11.72 -3.74
CA LYS A 88 17.37 11.96 -2.99
C LYS A 88 17.07 12.57 -1.64
N ASN A 89 17.93 12.27 -0.66
CA ASN A 89 17.89 12.91 0.64
C ASN A 89 18.49 14.35 0.55
N ALA A 90 18.52 15.07 1.68
CA ALA A 90 19.07 16.42 1.75
C ALA A 90 20.57 16.49 1.41
N ASP A 91 21.29 15.37 1.53
CA ASP A 91 22.71 15.23 1.24
C ASP A 91 22.98 14.80 -0.21
N GLY A 92 21.92 14.62 -1.01
CA GLY A 92 22.00 14.20 -2.41
C GLY A 92 22.16 12.68 -2.64
N GLU A 93 22.09 11.88 -1.56
CA GLU A 93 22.17 10.43 -1.64
C GLU A 93 20.82 9.83 -2.06
N PRO A 94 20.81 8.75 -2.88
CA PRO A 94 19.58 8.10 -3.30
C PRO A 94 18.74 7.60 -2.12
N LEU A 95 17.45 7.93 -2.11
CA LEU A 95 16.50 7.42 -1.12
C LEU A 95 15.93 6.09 -1.59
N PRO A 96 15.93 5.04 -0.74
CA PRO A 96 15.30 3.77 -1.07
C PRO A 96 13.78 3.88 -1.05
N VAL A 97 13.14 3.44 -2.13
CA VAL A 97 11.71 3.13 -2.14
C VAL A 97 11.56 1.69 -1.64
N ILE A 98 11.12 1.51 -0.41
CA ILE A 98 10.99 0.18 0.18
C ILE A 98 9.78 -0.51 -0.45
N ILE A 99 9.99 -1.66 -1.05
CA ILE A 99 8.96 -2.51 -1.64
C ILE A 99 8.56 -3.63 -0.67
N VAL A 100 9.54 -4.37 -0.15
CA VAL A 100 9.33 -5.37 0.89
C VAL A 100 10.19 -5.02 2.09
N LYS A 101 9.59 -4.94 3.26
CA LYS A 101 10.28 -4.64 4.52
C LYS A 101 11.11 -5.84 4.97
N ALA A 102 12.08 -5.59 5.85
CA ALA A 102 12.92 -6.63 6.45
C ALA A 102 12.13 -7.69 7.25
N ASP A 103 10.94 -7.36 7.76
CA ASP A 103 10.03 -8.27 8.45
C ASP A 103 9.11 -9.07 7.52
N GLY A 104 9.28 -8.92 6.20
CA GLY A 104 8.48 -9.58 5.16
C GLY A 104 7.16 -8.87 4.84
N GLY A 105 6.82 -7.79 5.55
CA GLY A 105 5.65 -6.98 5.25
C GLY A 105 5.86 -6.10 4.02
N TYR A 106 4.79 -5.82 3.31
CA TYR A 106 4.81 -4.91 2.16
C TYR A 106 4.63 -3.46 2.59
N LEU A 107 5.19 -2.53 1.82
CA LEU A 107 4.92 -1.11 1.98
C LEU A 107 3.88 -0.69 0.94
N TRP A 108 2.72 -0.27 1.39
CA TRP A 108 1.58 0.10 0.53
C TRP A 108 1.80 1.33 -0.35
N SER A 109 2.84 2.11 -0.10
CA SER A 109 3.11 3.34 -0.85
C SER A 109 3.29 3.15 -2.35
N TYR A 110 3.54 1.92 -2.81
CA TYR A 110 3.65 1.60 -4.24
C TYR A 110 2.39 0.94 -4.81
N ALA A 111 1.55 0.37 -3.95
CA ALA A 111 0.36 -0.37 -4.39
C ALA A 111 -0.87 0.53 -4.59
N GLY A 112 -0.91 1.72 -4.02
CA GLY A 112 -2.16 2.46 -3.97
C GLY A 112 -2.10 3.96 -3.74
N LYS A 113 -0.97 4.60 -3.85
CA LYS A 113 -0.95 6.07 -3.83
C LYS A 113 -1.16 6.58 -5.24
N SER A 114 -2.36 6.64 -5.51
CA SER A 114 -3.31 7.70 -5.69
C SER A 114 -2.99 8.65 -6.82
N GLY A 115 -3.83 8.64 -7.75
CA GLY A 115 -4.26 9.77 -8.57
C GLY A 115 -3.23 10.51 -9.40
N ASN A 116 -2.06 10.71 -8.94
CA ASN A 116 -0.95 11.29 -9.68
C ASN A 116 0.42 10.76 -9.24
N TYR A 117 0.46 9.84 -8.30
CA TYR A 117 1.70 9.33 -7.71
C TYR A 117 1.75 7.81 -7.67
N GLY A 118 1.16 7.14 -8.65
CA GLY A 118 1.44 5.73 -8.89
C GLY A 118 2.92 5.58 -9.23
N LEU A 119 3.58 4.56 -8.69
CA LEU A 119 4.94 4.24 -9.07
C LEU A 119 4.94 3.96 -10.58
N ASN A 120 5.45 4.89 -11.37
CA ASN A 120 5.60 4.75 -12.81
C ASN A 120 7.06 4.41 -13.10
N ILE A 121 7.30 3.15 -13.44
CA ILE A 121 8.65 2.67 -13.78
C ILE A 121 8.61 2.30 -15.25
N ASP A 122 9.44 2.97 -16.06
CA ASP A 122 9.58 2.75 -17.51
C ASP A 122 8.23 2.78 -18.28
N GLY A 123 7.31 3.66 -17.87
CA GLY A 123 6.00 3.80 -18.51
C GLY A 123 4.96 2.77 -18.06
N VAL A 124 5.31 1.85 -17.16
CA VAL A 124 4.38 0.92 -16.52
C VAL A 124 3.90 1.53 -15.22
N LYS A 125 2.60 1.78 -15.13
CA LYS A 125 1.96 2.26 -13.90
C LYS A 125 1.66 1.08 -12.99
N TYR A 126 2.21 1.12 -11.78
CA TYR A 126 1.89 0.21 -10.70
C TYR A 126 0.91 0.89 -9.74
N GLY A 127 -0.33 0.46 -9.77
CA GLY A 127 -1.42 1.01 -8.97
C GLY A 127 -2.02 2.30 -9.54
N GLU A 128 -3.31 2.25 -9.88
CA GLU A 128 -4.15 3.43 -10.04
C GLU A 128 -5.09 3.48 -8.84
N ALA A 129 -4.79 4.33 -7.87
CA ALA A 129 -5.79 4.74 -6.90
C ALA A 129 -6.16 6.18 -7.20
N SER A 130 -7.39 6.42 -7.55
CA SER A 130 -7.94 7.76 -7.59
C SER A 130 -8.20 8.21 -6.15
N VAL A 131 -7.44 9.18 -5.67
CA VAL A 131 -7.86 9.99 -4.53
C VAL A 131 -8.85 11.00 -5.06
N TYR A 132 -10.08 10.87 -4.63
CA TYR A 132 -11.03 11.95 -4.73
C TYR A 132 -10.69 12.95 -3.61
N GLU A 133 -10.21 14.14 -4.00
CA GLU A 133 -10.18 15.31 -3.14
C GLU A 133 -11.61 15.72 -2.71
#